data_543411653a37ee6beb75f0c1c73bffb4
#
_entry.id   543411653a37ee6beb75f0c1c73bffb4
#
_cell.length_a   1.000
_cell.length_b   1.000
_cell.length_c   1.000
_cell.angle_alpha   90.00
_cell.angle_beta   90.00
_cell.angle_gamma   90.00
#
_symmetry.space_group_name_H-M   'P 1'
#
loop_
_entity.id
_entity.type
_entity.pdbx_description
1 polymer ?
#
loop_
_entity_poly.entity_id
_entity_poly.type
_entity_poly.pdbx_seq_one_letter_code
_entity_poly.pdbx_strand_id
1 'polypeptide(L)'
;MKKGEVIPALGHKTQLVGAKPATCTEDGYTGDEVCTVCGETVKKGEVIPALGHKTQLVGAKPATCTEDGYTGDEVCTVCQEIVKKGEVIPATGHDYKDGKCANCGETDPNYKPEQPGVKTGDESHLALYLAAASVSLLAAAALLLGKKKRLS
;
A
#
# COMPACT_ATOMS: atom_id res chain seq x y z
N MET A 1 -20.74 -45.86 -80.41
CA MET A 1 -20.96 -45.05 -79.19
C MET A 1 -19.61 -44.76 -78.61
N LYS A 2 -19.15 -43.50 -78.63
CA LYS A 2 -17.91 -43.08 -77.92
C LYS A 2 -18.19 -43.10 -76.48
N LYS A 3 -17.42 -43.90 -75.67
CA LYS A 3 -17.42 -43.84 -74.21
C LYS A 3 -17.04 -42.42 -73.82
N GLY A 4 -17.94 -41.73 -73.07
CA GLY A 4 -17.66 -40.42 -72.57
C GLY A 4 -16.41 -40.48 -71.64
N GLU A 5 -15.52 -39.55 -71.83
CA GLU A 5 -14.32 -39.36 -70.99
C GLU A 5 -14.80 -38.84 -69.66
N VAL A 6 -14.35 -39.47 -68.56
CA VAL A 6 -14.65 -39.03 -67.19
C VAL A 6 -13.78 -37.83 -66.86
N ILE A 7 -14.41 -36.68 -66.68
CA ILE A 7 -13.77 -35.45 -66.21
C ILE A 7 -13.67 -35.55 -64.70
N PRO A 8 -12.47 -35.57 -64.12
CA PRO A 8 -12.34 -35.63 -62.67
C PRO A 8 -12.86 -34.40 -61.99
N ALA A 9 -13.47 -34.56 -60.81
CA ALA A 9 -13.94 -33.45 -60.00
C ALA A 9 -12.75 -32.57 -59.60
N LEU A 10 -12.95 -31.25 -59.72
CA LEU A 10 -11.90 -30.24 -59.44
C LEU A 10 -11.57 -30.07 -57.95
N GLY A 11 -12.36 -30.70 -57.09
CA GLY A 11 -12.25 -30.52 -55.64
C GLY A 11 -12.80 -29.13 -55.20
N HIS A 12 -12.78 -28.90 -53.90
CA HIS A 12 -13.19 -27.63 -53.35
C HIS A 12 -11.98 -26.74 -53.06
N LYS A 13 -12.06 -25.48 -53.52
CA LYS A 13 -11.10 -24.44 -53.13
C LYS A 13 -11.74 -23.63 -52.03
N THR A 14 -11.29 -23.87 -50.77
CA THR A 14 -11.92 -23.30 -49.58
C THR A 14 -11.26 -22.00 -49.11
N GLN A 15 -12.04 -21.17 -48.45
CA GLN A 15 -11.62 -20.01 -47.66
C GLN A 15 -12.22 -20.11 -46.28
N LEU A 16 -11.56 -19.54 -45.29
CA LEU A 16 -12.04 -19.46 -43.91
C LEU A 16 -12.97 -18.25 -43.77
N VAL A 17 -14.19 -18.49 -43.25
CA VAL A 17 -15.23 -17.45 -43.11
C VAL A 17 -15.72 -17.45 -41.66
N GLY A 18 -15.90 -16.26 -41.08
CA GLY A 18 -16.49 -16.07 -39.74
C GLY A 18 -15.55 -16.40 -38.58
N ALA A 19 -14.26 -16.59 -38.83
CA ALA A 19 -13.29 -16.78 -37.74
C ALA A 19 -13.28 -15.56 -36.83
N LYS A 20 -13.35 -15.81 -35.51
CA LYS A 20 -13.34 -14.81 -34.44
C LYS A 20 -12.48 -15.33 -33.29
N PRO A 21 -11.49 -14.59 -32.79
CA PRO A 21 -10.74 -15.00 -31.63
C PRO A 21 -11.62 -14.96 -30.38
N ALA A 22 -11.36 -15.85 -29.40
CA ALA A 22 -11.97 -15.77 -28.09
C ALA A 22 -11.43 -14.57 -27.32
N THR A 23 -12.28 -13.95 -26.51
CA THR A 23 -11.92 -12.91 -25.55
C THR A 23 -11.95 -13.46 -24.13
N CYS A 24 -11.76 -12.59 -23.12
CA CYS A 24 -11.88 -13.03 -21.74
C CYS A 24 -13.29 -13.51 -21.38
N THR A 25 -14.32 -12.90 -22.00
CA THR A 25 -15.74 -13.11 -21.66
C THR A 25 -16.57 -13.73 -22.78
N GLU A 26 -16.09 -13.66 -24.02
CA GLU A 26 -16.82 -14.18 -25.16
C GLU A 26 -16.08 -15.32 -25.83
N ASP A 27 -16.86 -16.32 -26.24
CA ASP A 27 -16.35 -17.42 -27.05
C ASP A 27 -15.88 -16.93 -28.42
N GLY A 28 -14.82 -17.52 -28.89
CA GLY A 28 -14.33 -17.38 -30.22
C GLY A 28 -14.91 -18.44 -31.15
N TYR A 29 -14.50 -18.42 -32.42
CA TYR A 29 -14.88 -19.37 -33.45
C TYR A 29 -13.73 -19.58 -34.42
N THR A 30 -13.44 -20.83 -34.79
CA THR A 30 -12.34 -21.14 -35.72
C THR A 30 -12.66 -20.72 -37.16
N GLY A 31 -13.94 -20.49 -37.47
CA GLY A 31 -14.41 -20.18 -38.81
C GLY A 31 -14.76 -21.43 -39.64
N ASP A 32 -15.68 -21.24 -40.57
CA ASP A 32 -16.10 -22.28 -41.52
C ASP A 32 -15.20 -22.27 -42.78
N GLU A 33 -14.85 -23.45 -43.27
CA GLU A 33 -14.20 -23.60 -44.56
C GLU A 33 -15.29 -23.64 -45.65
N VAL A 34 -15.43 -22.54 -46.37
CA VAL A 34 -16.44 -22.37 -47.44
C VAL A 34 -15.77 -22.41 -48.79
N CYS A 35 -16.35 -23.19 -49.71
CA CYS A 35 -15.87 -23.26 -51.10
C CYS A 35 -16.08 -21.93 -51.83
N THR A 36 -15.02 -21.36 -52.41
CA THR A 36 -15.09 -20.08 -53.12
C THR A 36 -15.81 -20.17 -54.49
N VAL A 37 -16.05 -21.39 -54.97
CA VAL A 37 -16.65 -21.63 -56.28
C VAL A 37 -18.14 -21.94 -56.16
N CYS A 38 -18.51 -22.88 -55.28
CA CYS A 38 -19.92 -23.31 -55.15
C CYS A 38 -20.62 -22.74 -53.91
N GLY A 39 -19.88 -22.08 -52.97
CA GLY A 39 -20.45 -21.53 -51.74
C GLY A 39 -20.78 -22.56 -50.69
N GLU A 40 -20.44 -23.84 -50.90
CA GLU A 40 -20.75 -24.90 -49.97
C GLU A 40 -19.77 -24.87 -48.76
N THR A 41 -20.31 -25.09 -47.56
CA THR A 41 -19.49 -25.26 -46.33
C THR A 41 -18.91 -26.68 -46.33
N VAL A 42 -17.64 -26.77 -46.62
CA VAL A 42 -16.90 -28.05 -46.66
C VAL A 42 -16.58 -28.57 -45.26
N LYS A 43 -16.27 -27.64 -44.37
CA LYS A 43 -16.01 -27.97 -42.97
C LYS A 43 -16.53 -26.86 -42.06
N LYS A 44 -17.27 -27.25 -41.05
CA LYS A 44 -17.77 -26.33 -40.04
C LYS A 44 -16.69 -26.04 -38.98
N GLY A 45 -16.59 -24.79 -38.56
CA GLY A 45 -15.68 -24.39 -37.49
C GLY A 45 -16.10 -24.92 -36.13
N GLU A 46 -15.26 -24.68 -35.19
CA GLU A 46 -15.46 -25.06 -33.78
C GLU A 46 -15.47 -23.81 -32.88
N VAL A 47 -16.26 -23.87 -31.82
CA VAL A 47 -16.29 -22.81 -30.80
C VAL A 47 -14.99 -22.89 -30.02
N ILE A 48 -14.36 -21.75 -29.84
CA ILE A 48 -13.19 -21.57 -28.96
C ILE A 48 -13.72 -20.99 -27.66
N PRO A 49 -13.68 -21.72 -26.55
CA PRO A 49 -14.20 -21.21 -25.27
C PRO A 49 -13.55 -19.89 -24.86
N ALA A 50 -14.31 -19.03 -24.19
CA ALA A 50 -13.81 -17.80 -23.60
C ALA A 50 -12.60 -18.10 -22.69
N LEU A 51 -11.59 -17.23 -22.74
CA LEU A 51 -10.30 -17.45 -22.06
C LEU A 51 -10.40 -17.28 -20.53
N GLY A 52 -11.48 -16.65 -20.07
CA GLY A 52 -11.61 -16.24 -18.68
C GLY A 52 -10.68 -15.07 -18.35
N HIS A 53 -10.80 -14.57 -17.11
CA HIS A 53 -9.93 -13.52 -16.64
C HIS A 53 -8.72 -14.11 -15.91
N LYS A 54 -7.52 -13.65 -16.28
CA LYS A 54 -6.26 -13.92 -15.59
C LYS A 54 -5.94 -12.69 -14.77
N THR A 55 -6.23 -12.72 -13.47
CA THR A 55 -6.11 -11.54 -12.62
C THR A 55 -4.74 -11.42 -11.95
N GLN A 56 -4.37 -10.18 -11.67
CA GLN A 56 -3.28 -9.79 -10.78
C GLN A 56 -3.81 -8.78 -9.77
N LEU A 57 -3.22 -8.76 -8.58
CA LEU A 57 -3.54 -7.80 -7.54
C LEU A 57 -2.79 -6.49 -7.80
N VAL A 58 -3.52 -5.38 -7.84
CA VAL A 58 -2.98 -4.04 -8.12
C VAL A 58 -3.41 -3.07 -7.03
N GLY A 59 -2.48 -2.20 -6.60
CA GLY A 59 -2.76 -1.13 -5.65
C GLY A 59 -2.94 -1.59 -4.20
N ALA A 60 -2.57 -2.81 -3.85
CA ALA A 60 -2.56 -3.25 -2.46
C ALA A 60 -1.61 -2.40 -1.62
N LYS A 61 -2.09 -1.93 -0.46
CA LYS A 61 -1.36 -1.08 0.47
C LYS A 61 -1.72 -1.51 1.89
N PRO A 62 -0.76 -1.81 2.77
CA PRO A 62 -1.05 -2.10 4.16
C PRO A 62 -1.57 -0.85 4.89
N ALA A 63 -2.44 -1.05 5.87
CA ALA A 63 -2.83 0.01 6.78
C ALA A 63 -1.64 0.39 7.69
N THR A 64 -1.56 1.68 8.04
CA THR A 64 -0.64 2.19 9.06
C THR A 64 -1.41 2.61 10.31
N CYS A 65 -0.74 3.22 11.28
CA CYS A 65 -1.43 3.73 12.47
C CYS A 65 -2.40 4.87 12.14
N THR A 66 -2.09 5.67 11.12
CA THR A 66 -2.82 6.90 10.78
C THR A 66 -3.49 6.88 9.42
N GLU A 67 -3.06 5.99 8.54
CA GLU A 67 -3.60 5.89 7.18
C GLU A 67 -4.25 4.54 6.94
N ASP A 68 -5.40 4.59 6.27
CA ASP A 68 -6.06 3.39 5.79
C ASP A 68 -5.21 2.65 4.75
N GLY A 69 -5.26 1.34 4.82
CA GLY A 69 -4.75 0.45 3.80
C GLY A 69 -5.79 0.12 2.74
N TYR A 70 -5.41 -0.72 1.82
CA TYR A 70 -6.26 -1.22 0.74
C TYR A 70 -5.86 -2.64 0.37
N THR A 71 -6.83 -3.54 0.18
CA THR A 71 -6.54 -4.93 -0.18
C THR A 71 -6.03 -5.08 -1.61
N GLY A 72 -6.27 -4.08 -2.47
CA GLY A 72 -5.94 -4.09 -3.89
C GLY A 72 -7.07 -4.61 -4.77
N ASP A 73 -7.08 -4.17 -6.02
CA ASP A 73 -8.03 -4.62 -7.03
C ASP A 73 -7.48 -5.85 -7.77
N GLU A 74 -8.34 -6.82 -8.07
CA GLU A 74 -8.01 -7.91 -8.98
C GLU A 74 -8.27 -7.44 -10.42
N VAL A 75 -7.20 -7.13 -11.14
CA VAL A 75 -7.26 -6.60 -12.51
C VAL A 75 -6.83 -7.69 -13.50
N CYS A 76 -7.61 -7.89 -14.55
CA CYS A 76 -7.26 -8.83 -15.61
C CYS A 76 -6.02 -8.35 -16.39
N THR A 77 -5.02 -9.22 -16.55
CA THR A 77 -3.78 -8.90 -17.26
C THR A 77 -3.96 -8.80 -18.78
N VAL A 78 -5.06 -9.32 -19.30
CA VAL A 78 -5.34 -9.37 -20.75
C VAL A 78 -6.22 -8.22 -21.19
N CYS A 79 -7.41 -8.03 -20.57
CA CYS A 79 -8.36 -6.99 -20.94
C CYS A 79 -8.32 -5.75 -20.04
N GLN A 80 -7.50 -5.73 -18.98
CA GLN A 80 -7.36 -4.63 -18.02
C GLN A 80 -8.65 -4.32 -17.23
N GLU A 81 -9.62 -5.20 -17.24
CA GLU A 81 -10.86 -5.04 -16.50
C GLU A 81 -10.66 -5.37 -15.02
N ILE A 82 -11.29 -4.59 -14.14
CA ILE A 82 -11.32 -4.87 -12.71
C ILE A 82 -12.36 -5.96 -12.48
N VAL A 83 -11.89 -7.17 -12.21
CA VAL A 83 -12.75 -8.33 -11.97
C VAL A 83 -13.33 -8.29 -10.55
N LYS A 84 -12.51 -7.84 -9.59
CA LYS A 84 -12.93 -7.66 -8.21
C LYS A 84 -12.27 -6.42 -7.63
N LYS A 85 -13.10 -5.57 -7.06
CA LYS A 85 -12.63 -4.37 -6.37
C LYS A 85 -12.14 -4.73 -4.97
N GLY A 86 -11.02 -4.11 -4.56
CA GLY A 86 -10.50 -4.26 -3.22
C GLY A 86 -11.36 -3.57 -2.17
N GLU A 87 -10.96 -3.76 -0.93
CA GLU A 87 -11.61 -3.19 0.25
C GLU A 87 -10.63 -2.31 1.01
N VAL A 88 -11.15 -1.27 1.65
CA VAL A 88 -10.38 -0.42 2.54
C VAL A 88 -10.07 -1.19 3.81
N ILE A 89 -8.81 -1.16 4.23
CA ILE A 89 -8.37 -1.69 5.52
C ILE A 89 -8.24 -0.48 6.45
N PRO A 90 -9.08 -0.35 7.48
CA PRO A 90 -9.02 0.81 8.39
C PRO A 90 -7.63 0.96 9.02
N ALA A 91 -7.23 2.21 9.25
CA ALA A 91 -6.03 2.52 10.02
C ALA A 91 -6.06 1.83 11.39
N THR A 92 -4.92 1.29 11.82
CA THR A 92 -4.84 0.48 13.05
C THR A 92 -4.91 1.32 14.31
N GLY A 93 -4.73 2.63 14.20
CA GLY A 93 -4.56 3.51 15.35
C GLY A 93 -3.21 3.33 16.03
N HIS A 94 -2.99 4.09 17.11
CA HIS A 94 -1.78 3.97 17.93
C HIS A 94 -2.05 3.11 19.17
N ASP A 95 -1.18 2.15 19.42
CA ASP A 95 -1.10 1.39 20.68
C ASP A 95 0.10 1.90 21.49
N TYR A 96 -0.14 2.87 22.39
CA TYR A 96 0.93 3.48 23.18
C TYR A 96 1.32 2.62 24.38
N LYS A 97 2.62 2.32 24.48
CA LYS A 97 3.26 1.66 25.62
C LYS A 97 4.48 2.48 26.03
N ASP A 98 4.57 2.81 27.29
CA ASP A 98 5.67 3.62 27.86
C ASP A 98 5.92 4.93 27.08
N GLY A 99 4.83 5.57 26.61
CA GLY A 99 4.86 6.83 25.88
C GLY A 99 5.23 6.73 24.41
N LYS A 100 5.30 5.52 23.85
CA LYS A 100 5.56 5.29 22.41
C LYS A 100 4.59 4.28 21.84
N CYS A 101 4.18 4.52 20.59
CA CYS A 101 3.40 3.54 19.84
C CYS A 101 4.25 2.31 19.52
N ALA A 102 3.73 1.13 19.87
CA ALA A 102 4.42 -0.15 19.65
C ALA A 102 4.63 -0.45 18.14
N ASN A 103 3.75 0.07 17.28
CA ASN A 103 3.78 -0.23 15.84
C ASN A 103 4.63 0.76 15.03
N CYS A 104 4.52 2.07 15.29
CA CYS A 104 5.21 3.10 14.49
C CYS A 104 6.30 3.86 15.28
N GLY A 105 6.37 3.69 16.60
CA GLY A 105 7.34 4.38 17.44
C GLY A 105 7.00 5.83 17.75
N GLU A 106 5.87 6.35 17.28
CA GLU A 106 5.44 7.71 17.53
C GLU A 106 5.18 7.96 19.03
N THR A 107 5.55 9.14 19.51
CA THR A 107 5.41 9.51 20.91
C THR A 107 3.96 9.86 21.25
N ASP A 108 3.44 9.33 22.34
CA ASP A 108 2.12 9.70 22.86
C ASP A 108 2.13 11.18 23.27
N PRO A 109 1.30 12.03 22.65
CA PRO A 109 1.22 13.46 23.00
C PRO A 109 0.75 13.71 24.43
N ASN A 110 0.11 12.73 25.07
CA ASN A 110 -0.39 12.82 26.44
C ASN A 110 0.53 12.13 27.46
N TYR A 111 1.63 11.52 27.00
CA TYR A 111 2.55 10.82 27.90
C TYR A 111 3.24 11.80 28.85
N LYS A 112 2.95 11.63 30.14
CA LYS A 112 3.67 12.28 31.22
C LYS A 112 4.56 11.21 31.87
N PRO A 113 5.88 11.27 31.65
CA PRO A 113 6.78 10.36 32.39
C PRO A 113 6.53 10.59 33.88
N GLU A 114 6.27 9.51 34.62
CA GLU A 114 6.25 9.58 36.06
C GLU A 114 7.65 10.08 36.49
N GLN A 115 7.67 11.33 36.95
CA GLN A 115 8.90 11.81 37.61
C GLN A 115 9.12 10.88 38.79
N PRO A 116 10.31 10.22 38.90
CA PRO A 116 10.65 9.48 40.08
C PRO A 116 10.44 10.49 41.22
N GLY A 117 9.48 10.18 42.09
CA GLY A 117 9.05 11.11 43.11
C GLY A 117 10.30 11.62 43.82
N VAL A 118 10.62 12.89 43.60
CA VAL A 118 11.56 13.59 44.44
C VAL A 118 10.89 13.53 45.79
N LYS A 119 11.35 12.65 46.66
CA LYS A 119 11.04 12.72 48.10
C LYS A 119 11.57 14.09 48.54
N THR A 120 10.72 15.13 48.38
CA THR A 120 10.92 16.40 49.04
C THR A 120 10.71 16.18 50.54
N GLY A 121 11.65 15.56 51.15
CA GLY A 121 11.66 15.27 52.57
C GLY A 121 13.03 15.57 53.10
N ASP A 122 13.53 16.76 52.84
CA ASP A 122 14.57 17.37 53.70
C ASP A 122 14.56 18.91 53.52
N GLU A 123 13.70 19.56 54.26
CA GLU A 123 13.75 21.02 54.42
C GLU A 123 15.04 21.51 55.12
N SER A 124 15.84 20.61 55.62
CA SER A 124 17.05 20.95 56.40
C SER A 124 18.17 21.54 55.54
N HIS A 125 18.28 21.22 54.25
CA HIS A 125 19.33 21.73 53.39
C HIS A 125 19.06 23.15 52.87
N LEU A 126 17.80 23.53 52.67
CA LEU A 126 17.47 24.89 52.20
C LEU A 126 17.84 25.95 53.23
N ALA A 127 17.64 25.66 54.55
CA ALA A 127 18.06 26.53 55.62
C ALA A 127 19.59 26.66 55.71
N LEU A 128 20.32 25.62 55.40
CA LEU A 128 21.79 25.63 55.40
C LEU A 128 22.34 26.49 54.26
N TYR A 129 21.76 26.42 53.07
CA TYR A 129 22.16 27.24 51.92
C TYR A 129 21.85 28.74 52.12
N LEU A 130 20.72 29.06 52.72
CA LEU A 130 20.39 30.45 53.04
C LEU A 130 21.30 31.04 54.13
N ALA A 131 21.72 30.26 55.11
CA ALA A 131 22.70 30.66 56.11
C ALA A 131 24.08 30.90 55.51
N ALA A 132 24.55 30.03 54.59
CA ALA A 132 25.83 30.19 53.89
C ALA A 132 25.85 31.42 52.96
N ALA A 133 24.75 31.75 52.30
CA ALA A 133 24.63 32.92 51.43
C ALA A 133 24.68 34.21 52.24
N SER A 134 24.08 34.27 53.43
CA SER A 134 24.10 35.46 54.33
C SER A 134 25.52 35.75 54.87
N VAL A 135 26.30 34.72 55.20
CA VAL A 135 27.66 34.88 55.65
C VAL A 135 28.55 35.42 54.52
N SER A 136 28.39 34.98 53.31
CA SER A 136 29.14 35.48 52.14
C SER A 136 28.86 36.93 51.83
N LEU A 137 27.63 37.41 52.01
CA LEU A 137 27.27 38.80 51.79
C LEU A 137 27.85 39.71 52.85
N LEU A 138 27.91 39.28 54.13
CA LEU A 138 28.55 40.04 55.23
C LEU A 138 30.04 40.16 55.06
N ALA A 139 30.73 39.11 54.60
CA ALA A 139 32.14 39.17 54.32
C ALA A 139 32.51 40.13 53.17
N ALA A 140 31.67 40.19 52.12
CA ALA A 140 31.86 41.14 51.01
C ALA A 140 31.66 42.61 51.47
N ALA A 141 30.68 42.88 52.33
CA ALA A 141 30.44 44.20 52.85
C ALA A 141 31.60 44.67 53.74
N ALA A 142 32.18 43.79 54.56
CA ALA A 142 33.34 44.10 55.40
C ALA A 142 34.59 44.46 54.60
N LEU A 143 34.85 43.78 53.48
CA LEU A 143 35.93 44.06 52.55
C LEU A 143 35.79 45.42 51.85
N LEU A 144 34.59 45.81 51.49
CA LEU A 144 34.33 47.11 50.84
C LEU A 144 34.50 48.29 51.81
N LEU A 145 34.09 48.13 53.06
CA LEU A 145 34.25 49.15 54.12
C LEU A 145 35.73 49.27 54.52
N GLY A 146 36.46 48.16 54.55
CA GLY A 146 37.90 48.20 54.85
C GLY A 146 38.72 48.91 53.77
N LYS A 147 38.32 48.84 52.50
CA LYS A 147 39.01 49.50 51.41
C LYS A 147 38.79 50.99 51.39
N LYS A 148 37.61 51.48 51.84
CA LYS A 148 37.29 52.91 51.90
C LYS A 148 38.08 53.66 53.02
N LYS A 149 38.52 52.96 54.06
CA LYS A 149 39.31 53.53 55.17
C LYS A 149 40.82 53.63 54.86
N ARG A 150 41.29 53.04 53.74
CA ARG A 150 42.72 53.18 53.32
C ARG A 150 42.99 54.24 52.27
N LEU A 151 41.95 54.94 51.78
CA LEU A 151 42.02 55.94 50.74
C LEU A 151 41.65 57.36 51.27
N SER A 152 41.59 57.57 52.60
CA SER A 152 41.38 58.86 53.25
C SER A 152 42.61 59.27 54.03
#